data_14aaa0cd49c5760d203174a19df1a68d
#
_entry.id   14aaa0cd49c5760d203174a19df1a68d
#
_cell.length_a   1.000
_cell.length_b   1.000
_cell.length_c   1.000
_cell.angle_alpha   90.00
_cell.angle_beta   90.00
_cell.angle_gamma   90.00
#
_symmetry.space_group_name_H-M   'P 1'
#
loop_
_entity.id
_entity.type
_entity.pdbx_description
1 polymer ?
#
loop_
_entity_poly.entity_id
_entity_poly.type
_entity_poly.pdbx_seq_one_letter_code
_entity_poly.pdbx_strand_id
1 'polypeptide(L)'
;MKKILLFGFVCSFVMIVSTINAQSDRPQQRIKYTIQAYMDVLSNKINGTEKIVYTNNSADTLNKIFFHTYWNAFQPGSSMDIRSRELGQIQIRPASKFSDGLDWDARVKDRISKLAPSEIGYQHVKQVKINGVAQVLKEHETILEVVLAKSVLPKSSVQMEVEFEAQVPLQIRRSGRDNKE
;
A
#
# COMPACT_ATOMS: atom_id res chain seq x y z
N MET A 1 36.97 50.95 -1.75
CA MET A 1 35.58 50.55 -1.65
C MET A 1 35.15 49.57 -2.74
N LYS A 2 35.47 49.75 -4.05
CA LYS A 2 35.06 48.82 -5.12
C LYS A 2 35.56 47.37 -4.99
N LYS A 3 36.81 47.15 -4.48
CA LYS A 3 37.39 45.81 -4.30
C LYS A 3 36.75 45.01 -3.17
N ILE A 4 36.28 45.67 -2.09
CA ILE A 4 35.59 45.02 -0.98
C ILE A 4 34.17 44.55 -1.42
N LEU A 5 33.51 45.36 -2.25
CA LEU A 5 32.19 44.99 -2.79
C LEU A 5 32.24 43.77 -3.71
N LEU A 6 33.30 43.68 -4.55
CA LEU A 6 33.51 42.54 -5.44
C LEU A 6 33.79 41.24 -4.68
N PHE A 7 34.58 41.34 -3.60
CA PHE A 7 34.85 40.16 -2.75
C PHE A 7 33.62 39.65 -2.01
N GLY A 8 32.77 40.58 -1.50
CA GLY A 8 31.50 40.21 -0.87
C GLY A 8 30.54 39.54 -1.84
N PHE A 9 30.48 39.98 -3.08
CA PHE A 9 29.62 39.40 -4.11
C PHE A 9 30.07 38.00 -4.53
N VAL A 10 31.38 37.75 -4.64
CA VAL A 10 31.94 36.42 -4.95
C VAL A 10 31.72 35.45 -3.81
N CYS A 11 31.91 35.86 -2.54
CA CYS A 11 31.61 35.00 -1.38
C CYS A 11 30.14 34.67 -1.27
N SER A 12 29.21 35.60 -1.56
CA SER A 12 27.78 35.36 -1.55
C SER A 12 27.36 34.36 -2.64
N PHE A 13 27.98 34.43 -3.83
CA PHE A 13 27.71 33.49 -4.93
C PHE A 13 28.22 32.08 -4.65
N VAL A 14 29.38 31.94 -3.99
CA VAL A 14 29.94 30.64 -3.58
C VAL A 14 29.02 29.95 -2.51
N MET A 15 28.43 30.73 -1.59
CA MET A 15 27.51 30.17 -0.59
C MET A 15 26.22 29.64 -1.20
N ILE A 16 25.72 30.26 -2.29
CA ILE A 16 24.47 29.82 -2.96
C ILE A 16 24.71 28.49 -3.70
N VAL A 17 25.90 28.24 -4.22
CA VAL A 17 26.21 26.98 -4.95
C VAL A 17 26.34 25.77 -4.00
N SER A 18 26.66 26.00 -2.72
CA SER A 18 26.85 24.91 -1.74
C SER A 18 25.56 24.25 -1.23
N THR A 19 24.37 24.75 -1.57
CA THR A 19 23.10 24.26 -1.05
C THR A 19 22.35 23.29 -1.98
N ILE A 20 22.92 22.89 -3.12
CA ILE A 20 22.20 22.11 -4.13
C ILE A 20 22.38 20.58 -3.97
N ASN A 21 23.12 20.11 -2.99
CA ASN A 21 23.36 18.67 -2.79
C ASN A 21 22.51 18.05 -1.68
N ALA A 22 21.27 18.53 -1.46
CA ALA A 22 20.32 17.88 -0.58
C ALA A 22 19.49 16.80 -1.32
N GLN A 23 20.11 16.04 -2.20
CA GLN A 23 19.48 14.87 -2.75
C GLN A 23 19.61 13.74 -1.73
N SER A 24 18.48 13.34 -1.16
CA SER A 24 18.42 12.18 -0.26
C SER A 24 19.11 11.00 -0.95
N ASP A 25 20.20 10.52 -0.37
CA ASP A 25 20.97 9.35 -0.84
C ASP A 25 20.22 8.02 -0.58
N ARG A 26 18.90 8.08 -0.59
CA ARG A 26 18.06 6.90 -0.46
C ARG A 26 17.82 6.28 -1.84
N PRO A 27 18.32 5.08 -2.08
CA PRO A 27 18.11 4.40 -3.35
C PRO A 27 16.62 4.09 -3.52
N GLN A 28 16.04 4.57 -4.62
CA GLN A 28 14.68 4.19 -5.00
C GLN A 28 14.74 2.86 -5.75
N GLN A 29 13.91 1.92 -5.31
CA GLN A 29 13.71 0.65 -6.01
C GLN A 29 12.99 0.90 -7.34
N ARG A 30 13.31 0.11 -8.35
CA ARG A 30 12.64 0.18 -9.65
C ARG A 30 11.81 -1.07 -9.87
N ILE A 31 10.55 -0.87 -10.23
CA ILE A 31 9.62 -1.98 -10.47
C ILE A 31 8.93 -1.74 -11.82
N LYS A 32 8.85 -2.81 -12.63
CA LYS A 32 8.07 -2.85 -13.86
C LYS A 32 7.04 -3.97 -13.74
N TYR A 33 5.77 -3.62 -13.94
CA TYR A 33 4.65 -4.54 -13.92
C TYR A 33 4.15 -4.85 -15.33
N THR A 34 3.75 -6.10 -15.56
CA THR A 34 2.95 -6.51 -16.70
C THR A 34 1.84 -7.40 -16.15
N ILE A 35 0.60 -6.89 -16.17
CA ILE A 35 -0.55 -7.51 -15.53
C ILE A 35 -1.51 -7.99 -16.62
N GLN A 36 -1.99 -9.24 -16.49
CA GLN A 36 -3.10 -9.79 -17.24
C GLN A 36 -4.19 -10.17 -16.24
N ALA A 37 -5.33 -9.51 -16.32
CA ALA A 37 -6.43 -9.74 -15.38
C ALA A 37 -7.76 -9.87 -16.12
N TYR A 38 -8.62 -10.72 -15.58
CA TYR A 38 -9.99 -10.91 -15.99
C TYR A 38 -10.90 -10.56 -14.81
N MET A 39 -11.89 -9.73 -15.06
CA MET A 39 -12.91 -9.38 -14.07
C MET A 39 -14.24 -10.06 -14.43
N ASP A 40 -14.75 -10.83 -13.50
CA ASP A 40 -16.12 -11.31 -13.53
C ASP A 40 -17.01 -10.29 -12.83
N VAL A 41 -17.80 -9.57 -13.61
CA VAL A 41 -18.68 -8.50 -13.10
C VAL A 41 -19.87 -9.03 -12.29
N LEU A 42 -20.25 -10.29 -12.47
CA LEU A 42 -21.37 -10.89 -11.72
C LEU A 42 -20.95 -11.25 -10.30
N SER A 43 -19.77 -11.81 -10.14
CA SER A 43 -19.22 -12.17 -8.82
C SER A 43 -18.35 -11.06 -8.21
N ASN A 44 -18.06 -10.00 -8.97
CA ASN A 44 -17.16 -8.92 -8.59
C ASN A 44 -15.72 -9.40 -8.26
N LYS A 45 -15.30 -10.49 -8.90
CA LYS A 45 -13.99 -11.08 -8.71
C LYS A 45 -13.04 -10.75 -9.85
N ILE A 46 -11.79 -10.60 -9.50
CA ILE A 46 -10.68 -10.39 -10.43
C ILE A 46 -9.70 -11.54 -10.25
N ASN A 47 -9.41 -12.25 -11.33
CA ASN A 47 -8.35 -13.25 -11.37
C ASN A 47 -7.27 -12.77 -12.32
N GLY A 48 -6.02 -12.96 -11.97
CA GLY A 48 -4.95 -12.47 -12.80
C GLY A 48 -3.59 -13.08 -12.53
N THR A 49 -2.71 -12.78 -13.47
CA THR A 49 -1.29 -13.04 -13.36
C THR A 49 -0.52 -11.75 -13.56
N GLU A 50 0.59 -11.62 -12.86
CA GLU A 50 1.43 -10.45 -12.89
C GLU A 50 2.89 -10.87 -13.07
N LYS A 51 3.57 -10.27 -14.03
CA LYS A 51 5.02 -10.37 -14.20
C LYS A 51 5.64 -9.09 -13.68
N ILE A 52 6.54 -9.23 -12.71
CA ILE A 52 7.21 -8.12 -12.06
C ILE A 52 8.71 -8.23 -12.32
N VAL A 53 9.30 -7.18 -12.87
CA VAL A 53 10.76 -7.02 -12.87
C VAL A 53 11.10 -6.05 -11.76
N TYR A 54 11.70 -6.58 -10.70
CA TYR A 54 12.13 -5.81 -9.53
C TYR A 54 13.63 -5.57 -9.58
N THR A 55 14.06 -4.33 -9.46
CA THR A 55 15.48 -3.95 -9.41
C THR A 55 15.81 -3.43 -8.03
N ASN A 56 16.70 -4.12 -7.35
CA ASN A 56 17.23 -3.71 -6.06
C ASN A 56 18.33 -2.65 -6.25
N ASN A 57 17.97 -1.39 -6.11
CA ASN A 57 18.90 -0.26 -6.23
C ASN A 57 19.64 0.08 -4.91
N SER A 58 19.35 -0.65 -3.83
CA SER A 58 20.04 -0.45 -2.55
C SER A 58 21.45 -1.08 -2.54
N ALA A 59 22.19 -0.81 -1.47
CA ALA A 59 23.44 -1.49 -1.15
C ALA A 59 23.22 -2.79 -0.39
N ASP A 60 21.96 -3.08 0.02
CA ASP A 60 21.62 -4.22 0.87
C ASP A 60 21.18 -5.43 0.04
N THR A 61 21.46 -6.61 0.55
CA THR A 61 20.93 -7.87 0.04
C THR A 61 19.53 -8.11 0.61
N LEU A 62 18.55 -8.39 -0.25
CA LEU A 62 17.18 -8.62 0.15
C LEU A 62 16.88 -10.11 0.27
N ASN A 63 16.40 -10.53 1.45
CA ASN A 63 15.97 -11.91 1.74
C ASN A 63 14.44 -12.04 1.75
N LYS A 64 13.73 -10.91 1.67
CA LYS A 64 12.27 -10.82 1.71
C LYS A 64 11.81 -9.69 0.80
N ILE A 65 10.61 -9.84 0.28
CA ILE A 65 9.88 -8.78 -0.43
C ILE A 65 8.48 -8.71 0.19
N PHE A 66 7.92 -7.52 0.26
CA PHE A 66 6.60 -7.29 0.83
C PHE A 66 5.67 -6.71 -0.22
N PHE A 67 4.44 -7.23 -0.25
CA PHE A 67 3.35 -6.70 -1.05
C PHE A 67 2.26 -6.15 -0.14
N HIS A 68 1.63 -5.06 -0.55
CA HIS A 68 0.43 -4.57 0.10
C HIS A 68 -0.82 -5.20 -0.52
N THR A 69 -1.65 -5.80 0.32
CA THR A 69 -2.96 -6.36 -0.02
C THR A 69 -4.05 -5.49 0.61
N TYR A 70 -4.21 -4.27 0.08
CA TYR A 70 -5.00 -3.21 0.71
C TYR A 70 -6.46 -3.59 1.00
N TRP A 71 -7.10 -4.39 0.13
CA TRP A 71 -8.50 -4.76 0.32
C TRP A 71 -8.71 -5.74 1.48
N ASN A 72 -7.67 -6.41 1.96
CA ASN A 72 -7.76 -7.26 3.14
C ASN A 72 -8.09 -6.47 4.41
N ALA A 73 -7.90 -5.14 4.40
CA ALA A 73 -8.39 -4.27 5.47
C ALA A 73 -9.92 -4.24 5.58
N PHE A 74 -10.64 -4.61 4.52
CA PHE A 74 -12.11 -4.57 4.47
C PHE A 74 -12.75 -5.93 4.77
N GLN A 75 -12.14 -6.68 5.66
CA GLN A 75 -12.64 -7.97 6.13
C GLN A 75 -13.16 -7.85 7.56
N PRO A 76 -14.26 -8.54 7.92
CA PRO A 76 -14.71 -8.64 9.30
C PRO A 76 -13.58 -9.14 10.22
N GLY A 77 -13.38 -8.46 11.34
CA GLY A 77 -12.31 -8.78 12.29
C GLY A 77 -10.93 -8.18 11.96
N SER A 78 -10.77 -7.49 10.82
CA SER A 78 -9.53 -6.79 10.50
C SER A 78 -9.24 -5.66 11.50
N SER A 79 -7.98 -5.23 11.58
CA SER A 79 -7.59 -4.07 12.40
C SER A 79 -8.38 -2.81 12.05
N MET A 80 -8.76 -2.62 10.79
CA MET A 80 -9.60 -1.50 10.37
C MET A 80 -11.04 -1.65 10.89
N ASP A 81 -11.62 -2.84 10.86
CA ASP A 81 -12.94 -3.11 11.40
C ASP A 81 -12.97 -2.86 12.92
N ILE A 82 -12.02 -3.43 13.65
CA ILE A 82 -11.91 -3.23 15.11
C ILE A 82 -11.78 -1.73 15.43
N ARG A 83 -10.85 -1.04 14.78
CA ARG A 83 -10.66 0.39 14.97
C ARG A 83 -11.91 1.20 14.65
N SER A 84 -12.64 0.85 13.61
CA SER A 84 -13.86 1.56 13.23
C SER A 84 -14.95 1.43 14.28
N ARG A 85 -15.03 0.27 14.94
CA ARG A 85 -16.00 0.04 16.02
C ARG A 85 -15.60 0.68 17.34
N GLU A 86 -14.30 0.76 17.64
CA GLU A 86 -13.78 1.30 18.90
C GLU A 86 -13.59 2.83 18.87
N LEU A 87 -13.10 3.36 17.74
CA LEU A 87 -12.72 4.78 17.63
C LEU A 87 -13.64 5.59 16.70
N GLY A 88 -14.69 4.98 16.19
CA GLY A 88 -15.52 5.60 15.16
C GLY A 88 -16.51 6.65 15.63
N GLN A 89 -16.62 6.90 16.95
CA GLN A 89 -17.51 7.94 17.47
C GLN A 89 -16.94 9.33 17.23
N ILE A 90 -17.75 10.21 16.67
CA ILE A 90 -17.40 11.59 16.39
C ILE A 90 -18.46 12.51 16.99
N GLN A 91 -18.05 13.71 17.33
CA GLN A 91 -18.97 14.76 17.78
C GLN A 91 -19.76 15.28 16.59
N ILE A 92 -21.05 14.94 16.50
CA ILE A 92 -21.93 15.37 15.40
C ILE A 92 -22.86 16.52 15.79
N ARG A 93 -23.04 16.76 17.09
CA ARG A 93 -23.83 17.85 17.68
C ARG A 93 -23.20 18.28 18.99
N PRO A 94 -23.50 19.53 19.45
CA PRO A 94 -23.12 19.91 20.80
C PRO A 94 -23.73 18.99 21.85
N ALA A 95 -22.94 18.65 22.87
CA ALA A 95 -23.44 17.91 24.01
C ALA A 95 -24.61 18.65 24.69
N SER A 96 -25.61 17.90 25.16
CA SER A 96 -26.78 18.41 25.86
C SER A 96 -27.05 17.59 27.11
N LYS A 97 -28.05 17.99 27.91
CA LYS A 97 -28.48 17.23 29.09
C LYS A 97 -29.00 15.81 28.77
N PHE A 98 -29.36 15.56 27.50
CA PHE A 98 -29.98 14.34 27.05
C PHE A 98 -29.11 13.49 26.12
N SER A 99 -27.99 14.04 25.67
CA SER A 99 -27.05 13.34 24.74
C SER A 99 -25.67 13.98 24.82
N ASP A 100 -24.64 13.15 24.81
CA ASP A 100 -23.26 13.60 24.69
C ASP A 100 -22.93 14.18 23.30
N GLY A 101 -23.87 14.04 22.34
CA GLY A 101 -23.72 14.53 20.97
C GLY A 101 -22.80 13.66 20.13
N LEU A 102 -22.33 12.53 20.65
CA LEU A 102 -21.51 11.58 19.94
C LEU A 102 -22.37 10.64 19.09
N ASP A 103 -21.89 10.35 17.91
CA ASP A 103 -22.45 9.30 17.06
C ASP A 103 -21.33 8.68 16.21
N TRP A 104 -21.62 7.55 15.60
CA TRP A 104 -20.70 6.89 14.70
C TRP A 104 -20.75 7.56 13.33
N ASP A 105 -19.59 7.71 12.70
CA ASP A 105 -19.57 8.00 11.27
C ASP A 105 -20.25 6.84 10.53
N ALA A 106 -21.41 7.09 9.94
CA ALA A 106 -22.22 6.11 9.25
C ALA A 106 -21.48 5.37 8.11
N ARG A 107 -20.37 5.97 7.62
CA ARG A 107 -19.54 5.38 6.57
C ARG A 107 -18.60 4.29 7.09
N VAL A 108 -18.32 4.27 8.38
CA VAL A 108 -17.32 3.35 8.96
C VAL A 108 -17.87 2.49 10.09
N LYS A 109 -18.56 3.02 11.07
CA LYS A 109 -19.20 2.33 12.21
C LYS A 109 -18.88 0.81 12.21
N ASP A 110 -19.88 -0.02 12.27
CA ASP A 110 -19.85 -1.50 12.21
C ASP A 110 -20.03 -2.05 10.78
N ARG A 111 -19.82 -1.21 9.76
CA ARG A 111 -20.12 -1.54 8.36
C ARG A 111 -19.29 -2.73 7.86
N ILE A 112 -18.00 -2.78 8.22
CA ILE A 112 -17.12 -3.89 7.79
C ILE A 112 -17.56 -5.20 8.42
N SER A 113 -17.87 -5.21 9.71
CA SER A 113 -18.29 -6.42 10.44
C SER A 113 -19.60 -7.02 9.95
N LYS A 114 -20.40 -6.24 9.23
CA LYS A 114 -21.73 -6.64 8.70
C LYS A 114 -21.72 -7.02 7.23
N LEU A 115 -20.57 -6.99 6.57
CA LEU A 115 -20.47 -7.38 5.16
C LEU A 115 -20.78 -8.85 4.97
N ALA A 116 -21.63 -9.15 3.98
CA ALA A 116 -21.83 -10.51 3.50
C ALA A 116 -20.58 -11.02 2.75
N PRO A 117 -20.37 -12.33 2.62
CA PRO A 117 -19.21 -12.89 1.92
C PRO A 117 -18.99 -12.33 0.50
N SER A 118 -20.05 -12.00 -0.24
CA SER A 118 -19.98 -11.39 -1.56
C SER A 118 -19.66 -9.88 -1.54
N GLU A 119 -19.69 -9.26 -0.38
CA GLU A 119 -19.43 -7.83 -0.17
C GLU A 119 -18.04 -7.56 0.42
N ILE A 120 -17.38 -8.59 0.93
CA ILE A 120 -16.05 -8.49 1.53
C ILE A 120 -15.02 -8.20 0.46
N GLY A 121 -14.10 -7.26 0.75
CA GLY A 121 -12.94 -7.04 -0.09
C GLY A 121 -11.78 -7.93 0.31
N TYR A 122 -11.10 -8.52 -0.67
CA TYR A 122 -9.84 -9.21 -0.44
C TYR A 122 -8.92 -9.19 -1.65
N GLN A 123 -7.65 -9.40 -1.37
CA GLN A 123 -6.61 -9.68 -2.34
C GLN A 123 -5.85 -10.92 -1.83
N HIS A 124 -5.97 -12.01 -2.56
CA HIS A 124 -5.33 -13.27 -2.22
C HIS A 124 -4.28 -13.60 -3.29
N VAL A 125 -3.03 -13.66 -2.88
CA VAL A 125 -1.92 -14.10 -3.74
C VAL A 125 -1.77 -15.61 -3.61
N LYS A 126 -2.14 -16.33 -4.65
CA LYS A 126 -2.11 -17.80 -4.68
C LYS A 126 -0.70 -18.35 -4.76
N GLN A 127 0.15 -17.68 -5.54
CA GLN A 127 1.51 -18.11 -5.76
C GLN A 127 2.41 -16.95 -6.17
N VAL A 128 3.67 -16.98 -5.70
CA VAL A 128 4.78 -16.18 -6.24
C VAL A 128 5.89 -17.11 -6.67
N LYS A 129 6.32 -17.01 -7.91
CA LYS A 129 7.51 -17.71 -8.44
C LYS A 129 8.59 -16.69 -8.78
N ILE A 130 9.84 -17.06 -8.51
CA ILE A 130 11.02 -16.30 -8.93
C ILE A 130 11.90 -17.23 -9.74
N ASN A 131 12.13 -16.88 -11.00
CA ASN A 131 12.86 -17.74 -11.95
C ASN A 131 12.31 -19.18 -11.96
N GLY A 132 10.98 -19.33 -11.93
CA GLY A 132 10.29 -20.62 -11.93
C GLY A 132 10.20 -21.31 -10.57
N VAL A 133 10.88 -20.83 -9.53
CA VAL A 133 10.88 -21.43 -8.18
C VAL A 133 9.80 -20.77 -7.31
N ALA A 134 8.89 -21.58 -6.75
CA ALA A 134 7.86 -21.11 -5.84
C ALA A 134 8.49 -20.57 -4.53
N GLN A 135 7.95 -19.46 -4.04
CA GLN A 135 8.40 -18.80 -2.82
C GLN A 135 7.47 -19.11 -1.65
N VAL A 136 7.97 -18.97 -0.42
CA VAL A 136 7.17 -19.12 0.80
C VAL A 136 6.44 -17.80 1.06
N LEU A 137 5.11 -17.87 1.21
CA LEU A 137 4.22 -16.74 1.46
C LEU A 137 3.79 -16.74 2.93
N LYS A 138 3.80 -15.56 3.56
CA LYS A 138 3.25 -15.35 4.91
C LYS A 138 2.34 -14.14 4.88
N GLU A 139 1.09 -14.36 5.18
CA GLU A 139 0.07 -13.30 5.21
C GLU A 139 0.01 -12.65 6.59
N HIS A 140 0.01 -11.31 6.61
CA HIS A 140 -0.12 -10.48 7.80
C HIS A 140 -1.15 -9.38 7.50
N GLU A 141 -2.42 -9.72 7.57
CA GLU A 141 -3.55 -8.85 7.20
C GLU A 141 -3.38 -8.21 5.80
N THR A 142 -2.94 -6.95 5.77
CA THR A 142 -2.74 -6.16 4.53
C THR A 142 -1.32 -6.24 3.98
N ILE A 143 -0.48 -7.07 4.55
CA ILE A 143 0.91 -7.27 4.12
C ILE A 143 1.14 -8.74 3.80
N LEU A 144 1.63 -9.03 2.62
CA LEU A 144 2.14 -10.32 2.24
C LEU A 144 3.67 -10.29 2.27
N GLU A 145 4.28 -11.06 3.16
CA GLU A 145 5.72 -11.32 3.20
C GLU A 145 6.05 -12.49 2.25
N VAL A 146 6.94 -12.25 1.31
CA VAL A 146 7.51 -13.27 0.43
C VAL A 146 8.92 -13.56 0.90
N VAL A 147 9.15 -14.75 1.44
CA VAL A 147 10.48 -15.21 1.85
C VAL A 147 11.20 -15.79 0.62
N LEU A 148 12.32 -15.18 0.26
CA LEU A 148 13.04 -15.50 -0.95
C LEU A 148 13.88 -16.76 -0.77
N ALA A 149 13.70 -17.75 -1.65
CA ALA A 149 14.54 -18.95 -1.70
C ALA A 149 16.00 -18.61 -2.06
N LYS A 150 16.20 -17.53 -2.84
CA LYS A 150 17.50 -16.97 -3.17
C LYS A 150 17.44 -15.45 -3.02
N SER A 151 18.36 -14.88 -2.28
CA SER A 151 18.43 -13.44 -2.01
C SER A 151 18.64 -12.63 -3.29
N VAL A 152 18.05 -11.43 -3.32
CA VAL A 152 18.29 -10.44 -4.38
C VAL A 152 19.46 -9.57 -3.97
N LEU A 153 20.55 -9.69 -4.71
CA LEU A 153 21.79 -8.95 -4.42
C LEU A 153 21.66 -7.46 -4.69
N PRO A 154 22.53 -6.64 -4.09
CA PRO A 154 22.63 -5.22 -4.41
C PRO A 154 22.77 -4.98 -5.91
N LYS A 155 22.12 -3.93 -6.41
CA LYS A 155 22.19 -3.50 -7.83
C LYS A 155 21.80 -4.58 -8.85
N SER A 156 21.06 -5.61 -8.43
CA SER A 156 20.59 -6.67 -9.30
C SER A 156 19.08 -6.61 -9.53
N SER A 157 18.63 -7.32 -10.56
CA SER A 157 17.20 -7.44 -10.87
C SER A 157 16.75 -8.88 -10.78
N VAL A 158 15.48 -9.07 -10.45
CA VAL A 158 14.81 -10.37 -10.39
C VAL A 158 13.46 -10.29 -11.10
N GLN A 159 13.09 -11.37 -11.79
CA GLN A 159 11.77 -11.52 -12.37
C GLN A 159 10.90 -12.39 -11.48
N MET A 160 9.72 -11.87 -11.14
CA MET A 160 8.71 -12.59 -10.37
C MET A 160 7.47 -12.82 -11.23
N GLU A 161 6.82 -13.95 -11.00
CA GLU A 161 5.49 -14.25 -11.53
C GLU A 161 4.56 -14.44 -10.35
N VAL A 162 3.46 -13.69 -10.36
CA VAL A 162 2.46 -13.68 -9.30
C VAL A 162 1.12 -14.12 -9.88
N GLU A 163 0.46 -15.06 -9.20
CA GLU A 163 -0.93 -15.43 -9.49
C GLU A 163 -1.81 -14.96 -8.33
N PHE A 164 -2.90 -14.27 -8.64
CA PHE A 164 -3.77 -13.69 -7.63
C PHE A 164 -5.25 -13.80 -7.96
N GLU A 165 -6.06 -13.74 -6.92
CA GLU A 165 -7.48 -13.51 -6.94
C GLU A 165 -7.81 -12.34 -6.03
N ALA A 166 -8.73 -11.48 -6.45
CA ALA A 166 -9.24 -10.40 -5.64
C ALA A 166 -10.76 -10.32 -5.75
N GLN A 167 -11.42 -9.85 -4.70
CA GLN A 167 -12.84 -9.50 -4.73
C GLN A 167 -13.00 -8.03 -4.42
N VAL A 168 -13.72 -7.32 -5.30
CA VAL A 168 -14.00 -5.90 -5.13
C VAL A 168 -14.97 -5.72 -3.97
N PRO A 169 -14.61 -5.02 -2.89
CA PRO A 169 -15.51 -4.83 -1.75
C PRO A 169 -16.72 -4.00 -2.12
N LEU A 170 -17.82 -4.16 -1.38
CA LEU A 170 -18.83 -3.10 -1.33
C LEU A 170 -18.20 -1.86 -0.76
N GLN A 171 -18.54 -0.69 -1.30
CA GLN A 171 -17.86 0.57 -0.97
C GLN A 171 -17.77 0.81 0.53
N ILE A 172 -16.53 0.88 1.01
CA ILE A 172 -16.16 1.29 2.34
C ILE A 172 -15.15 2.43 2.20
N ARG A 173 -15.48 3.58 2.77
CA ARG A 173 -14.70 4.81 2.62
C ARG A 173 -14.56 5.22 1.14
N ARG A 174 -13.35 5.06 0.56
CA ARG A 174 -13.02 5.47 -0.82
C ARG A 174 -12.69 4.30 -1.74
N SER A 175 -12.91 3.09 -1.30
CA SER A 175 -12.60 1.89 -2.07
C SER A 175 -13.82 1.00 -2.21
N GLY A 176 -13.92 0.36 -3.35
CA GLY A 176 -14.94 -0.62 -3.62
C GLY A 176 -15.98 -0.19 -4.65
N ARG A 177 -16.94 -1.07 -4.92
CA ARG A 177 -18.08 -0.84 -5.80
C ARG A 177 -19.20 -0.09 -5.06
N ASP A 178 -19.95 0.71 -5.81
CA ASP A 178 -20.93 1.65 -5.23
C ASP A 178 -22.28 0.99 -4.91
N ASN A 179 -22.62 -0.10 -5.57
CA ASN A 179 -23.88 -0.81 -5.44
C ASN A 179 -23.67 -2.28 -5.08
N LYS A 180 -24.78 -2.97 -4.83
CA LYS A 180 -24.81 -4.40 -4.52
C LYS A 180 -25.02 -5.30 -5.74
N GLU A 181 -25.22 -4.69 -6.89
CA GLU A 181 -25.45 -5.35 -8.18
C GLU A 181 -24.15 -5.60 -8.92
#